data_88525745db45ffcf89e6e5aeb285f3a2
#
_entry.id   88525745db45ffcf89e6e5aeb285f3a2
#
_cell.length_a   1.000
_cell.length_b   1.000
_cell.length_c   1.000
_cell.angle_alpha   90.00
_cell.angle_beta   90.00
_cell.angle_gamma   90.00
#
_symmetry.space_group_name_H-M   'P 1'
#
loop_
_entity.id
_entity.type
_entity.pdbx_description
1 polymer ?
#
loop_
_entity_poly.entity_id
_entity_poly.type
_entity_poly.pdbx_seq_one_letter_code
_entity_poly.pdbx_strand_id
1 'polypeptide(L)'
;PTHMAGLQVFFQAFENQNTLVNVFGLARNEVYSLIEKYSVTHISATPTFYRLLLPFEKEYSSVQRITFGGEKSDRHLFDVIHDIFPLAKINNIYASTEAGSLFAAKGDCFQIPVSIRDKFMVVDDELLIHRSLLGRSESFSFDGDYYHSNDLIEWVDQQEGIFRFKSRKNELINVGGYKVNPGEVEVVINAIDGIRQSL
;
A
#
# COMPACT_ATOMS: atom_id res chain seq x y z
N PRO A 1 12.20 -0.54 13.16
CA PRO A 1 10.94 -0.10 12.57
C PRO A 1 10.57 1.27 13.13
N THR A 2 10.78 2.34 12.33
CA THR A 2 10.53 3.72 12.76
C THR A 2 9.22 4.27 12.21
N HIS A 3 8.62 3.59 11.22
CA HIS A 3 7.36 3.97 10.63
C HIS A 3 6.17 3.25 11.30
N MET A 4 5.03 3.89 11.31
CA MET A 4 3.78 3.42 11.93
C MET A 4 3.44 1.98 11.53
N ALA A 5 3.52 1.63 10.23
CA ALA A 5 3.23 0.29 9.75
C ALA A 5 4.15 -0.79 10.37
N GLY A 6 5.45 -0.50 10.50
CA GLY A 6 6.41 -1.42 11.13
C GLY A 6 6.14 -1.60 12.62
N LEU A 7 5.76 -0.53 13.32
CA LEU A 7 5.36 -0.59 14.74
C LEU A 7 4.08 -1.41 14.92
N GLN A 8 3.08 -1.24 14.05
CA GLN A 8 1.85 -2.03 14.08
C GLN A 8 2.13 -3.53 13.93
N VAL A 9 2.96 -3.93 12.96
CA VAL A 9 3.34 -5.34 12.77
C VAL A 9 4.07 -5.89 14.00
N PHE A 10 4.99 -5.09 14.58
CA PHE A 10 5.70 -5.48 15.81
C PHE A 10 4.75 -5.69 16.98
N PHE A 11 3.86 -4.73 17.27
CA PHE A 11 2.91 -4.86 18.39
C PHE A 11 1.90 -5.97 18.16
N GLN A 12 1.39 -6.15 16.95
CA GLN A 12 0.52 -7.28 16.62
C GLN A 12 1.19 -8.62 16.87
N ALA A 13 2.47 -8.76 16.46
CA ALA A 13 3.23 -9.98 16.72
C ALA A 13 3.45 -10.20 18.22
N PHE A 14 3.78 -9.13 18.96
CA PHE A 14 4.00 -9.18 20.40
C PHE A 14 2.72 -9.54 21.18
N GLU A 15 1.62 -8.86 20.92
CA GLU A 15 0.33 -9.08 21.59
C GLU A 15 -0.24 -10.49 21.32
N ASN A 16 -0.03 -10.99 20.11
CA ASN A 16 -0.48 -12.33 19.72
C ASN A 16 0.55 -13.44 20.03
N GLN A 17 1.68 -13.09 20.66
CA GLN A 17 2.77 -14.03 20.97
C GLN A 17 3.31 -14.77 19.74
N ASN A 18 3.33 -14.09 18.60
CA ASN A 18 3.82 -14.61 17.34
C ASN A 18 5.34 -14.39 17.19
N THR A 19 5.96 -15.25 16.39
CA THR A 19 7.36 -15.05 16.00
C THR A 19 7.46 -13.97 14.93
N LEU A 20 8.28 -12.96 15.16
CA LEU A 20 8.61 -11.92 14.19
C LEU A 20 9.94 -12.25 13.50
N VAL A 21 9.89 -12.38 12.17
CA VAL A 21 11.07 -12.60 11.34
C VAL A 21 11.49 -11.27 10.69
N ASN A 22 12.68 -10.77 11.05
CA ASN A 22 13.21 -9.55 10.45
C ASN A 22 13.95 -9.89 9.16
N VAL A 23 13.51 -9.31 8.06
CA VAL A 23 14.09 -9.48 6.71
C VAL A 23 14.66 -8.18 6.13
N PHE A 24 14.75 -7.12 6.94
CA PHE A 24 15.25 -5.82 6.48
C PHE A 24 16.71 -5.92 6.02
N GLY A 25 16.97 -5.45 4.80
CA GLY A 25 18.31 -5.42 4.22
C GLY A 25 18.83 -6.76 3.72
N LEU A 26 18.03 -7.82 3.75
CA LEU A 26 18.40 -9.13 3.24
C LEU A 26 18.25 -9.24 1.73
N ALA A 27 19.08 -10.03 1.10
CA ALA A 27 18.93 -10.40 -0.30
C ALA A 27 17.70 -11.30 -0.51
N ARG A 28 17.11 -11.27 -1.71
CA ARG A 28 15.93 -12.06 -2.07
C ARG A 28 16.00 -13.53 -1.64
N ASN A 29 17.11 -14.20 -1.94
CA ASN A 29 17.28 -15.63 -1.63
C ASN A 29 17.29 -15.89 -0.13
N GLU A 30 17.82 -14.96 0.66
CA GLU A 30 17.79 -15.05 2.13
C GLU A 30 16.37 -14.88 2.66
N VAL A 31 15.59 -13.96 2.08
CA VAL A 31 14.17 -13.79 2.43
C VAL A 31 13.40 -15.08 2.19
N TYR A 32 13.53 -15.68 1.01
CA TYR A 32 12.88 -16.95 0.69
C TYR A 32 13.33 -18.10 1.60
N SER A 33 14.60 -18.16 1.93
CA SER A 33 15.13 -19.16 2.87
C SER A 33 14.52 -19.01 4.28
N LEU A 34 14.28 -17.77 4.73
CA LEU A 34 13.62 -17.51 6.01
C LEU A 34 12.13 -17.82 5.98
N ILE A 35 11.44 -17.53 4.87
CA ILE A 35 10.03 -17.91 4.68
C ILE A 35 9.87 -19.41 4.84
N GLU A 36 10.74 -20.18 4.22
CA GLU A 36 10.74 -21.64 4.29
C GLU A 36 11.13 -22.16 5.68
N LYS A 37 12.28 -21.69 6.19
CA LYS A 37 12.82 -22.13 7.49
C LYS A 37 11.84 -21.96 8.65
N TYR A 38 11.13 -20.84 8.66
CA TYR A 38 10.20 -20.51 9.74
C TYR A 38 8.73 -20.78 9.39
N SER A 39 8.46 -21.32 8.19
CA SER A 39 7.09 -21.53 7.69
C SER A 39 6.25 -20.26 7.87
N VAL A 40 6.78 -19.14 7.40
CA VAL A 40 6.15 -17.82 7.58
C VAL A 40 4.72 -17.84 7.04
N THR A 41 3.78 -17.38 7.85
CA THR A 41 2.34 -17.40 7.52
C THR A 41 1.80 -16.03 7.11
N HIS A 42 2.43 -14.94 7.55
CA HIS A 42 1.97 -13.57 7.31
C HIS A 42 3.13 -12.69 6.86
N ILE A 43 2.94 -11.94 5.78
CA ILE A 43 3.90 -10.94 5.29
C ILE A 43 3.17 -9.61 5.16
N SER A 44 3.73 -8.56 5.77
CA SER A 44 3.24 -7.19 5.63
C SER A 44 4.38 -6.31 5.16
N ALA A 45 4.23 -5.74 3.98
CA ALA A 45 5.28 -4.94 3.35
C ALA A 45 4.71 -3.99 2.29
N THR A 46 5.57 -3.13 1.75
CA THR A 46 5.23 -2.25 0.63
C THR A 46 5.21 -3.03 -0.70
N PRO A 47 4.48 -2.56 -1.71
CA PRO A 47 4.57 -3.08 -3.08
C PRO A 47 6.00 -3.22 -3.60
N THR A 48 6.86 -2.24 -3.34
CA THR A 48 8.29 -2.30 -3.71
C THR A 48 9.01 -3.50 -3.11
N PHE A 49 8.77 -3.84 -1.84
CA PHE A 49 9.36 -5.05 -1.26
C PHE A 49 8.97 -6.31 -2.02
N TYR A 50 7.69 -6.45 -2.38
CA TYR A 50 7.22 -7.61 -3.11
C TYR A 50 7.79 -7.68 -4.54
N ARG A 51 7.99 -6.56 -5.22
CA ARG A 51 8.67 -6.51 -6.51
C ARG A 51 10.13 -6.97 -6.41
N LEU A 52 10.82 -6.66 -5.32
CA LEU A 52 12.19 -7.11 -5.04
C LEU A 52 12.31 -8.63 -4.82
N LEU A 53 11.20 -9.31 -4.54
CA LEU A 53 11.18 -10.78 -4.47
C LEU A 53 11.22 -11.46 -5.86
N LEU A 54 11.05 -10.71 -6.93
CA LEU A 54 11.08 -11.25 -8.30
C LEU A 54 12.51 -11.39 -8.84
N PRO A 55 12.77 -12.36 -9.72
CA PRO A 55 11.94 -13.51 -10.03
C PRO A 55 11.92 -14.54 -8.89
N PHE A 56 10.88 -15.37 -8.85
CA PHE A 56 10.77 -16.48 -7.89
C PHE A 56 11.08 -17.83 -8.57
N GLU A 57 11.44 -18.83 -7.75
CA GLU A 57 11.84 -20.16 -8.24
C GLU A 57 10.77 -21.23 -7.95
N LYS A 58 9.99 -21.02 -6.89
CA LYS A 58 8.94 -21.96 -6.46
C LYS A 58 7.85 -21.25 -5.69
N GLU A 59 6.75 -21.95 -5.47
CA GLU A 59 5.64 -21.52 -4.64
C GLU A 59 5.93 -21.70 -3.13
N TYR A 60 5.36 -20.84 -2.31
CA TYR A 60 5.48 -20.86 -0.84
C TYR A 60 4.11 -20.95 -0.17
N SER A 61 3.58 -22.17 -0.08
CA SER A 61 2.24 -22.44 0.43
C SER A 61 2.06 -22.23 1.94
N SER A 62 3.15 -21.97 2.69
CA SER A 62 3.04 -21.62 4.12
C SER A 62 2.41 -20.24 4.33
N VAL A 63 2.57 -19.33 3.38
CA VAL A 63 2.06 -17.96 3.49
C VAL A 63 0.56 -17.94 3.27
N GLN A 64 -0.18 -17.50 4.28
CA GLN A 64 -1.64 -17.47 4.30
C GLN A 64 -2.22 -16.06 4.15
N ARG A 65 -1.42 -15.04 4.47
CA ARG A 65 -1.86 -13.64 4.41
C ARG A 65 -0.74 -12.72 3.96
N ILE A 66 -1.07 -11.88 3.01
CA ILE A 66 -0.22 -10.81 2.49
C ILE A 66 -0.94 -9.48 2.67
N THR A 67 -0.20 -8.49 3.15
CA THR A 67 -0.71 -7.13 3.29
C THR A 67 0.20 -6.19 2.48
N PHE A 68 -0.41 -5.46 1.56
CA PHE A 68 0.18 -4.31 0.90
C PHE A 68 -0.20 -3.02 1.63
N GLY A 69 0.71 -2.08 1.70
CA GLY A 69 0.41 -0.75 2.25
C GLY A 69 1.55 0.24 2.00
N GLY A 70 1.24 1.52 2.10
CA GLY A 70 2.21 2.61 2.03
C GLY A 70 2.57 3.07 0.61
N GLU A 71 2.27 2.31 -0.42
CA GLU A 71 2.55 2.63 -1.82
C GLU A 71 1.40 2.14 -2.72
N LYS A 72 1.35 2.69 -3.94
CA LYS A 72 0.43 2.22 -4.97
C LYS A 72 0.78 0.79 -5.40
N SER A 73 -0.21 -0.08 -5.44
CA SER A 73 -0.11 -1.43 -6.00
C SER A 73 -0.90 -1.51 -7.30
N ASP A 74 -0.47 -2.35 -8.22
CA ASP A 74 -1.11 -2.61 -9.50
C ASP A 74 -1.58 -4.07 -9.60
N ARG A 75 -2.47 -4.32 -10.55
CA ARG A 75 -3.06 -5.65 -10.74
C ARG A 75 -2.02 -6.71 -11.09
N HIS A 76 -1.04 -6.35 -11.89
CA HIS A 76 0.02 -7.29 -12.28
C HIS A 76 0.79 -7.79 -11.05
N LEU A 77 1.12 -6.91 -10.10
CA LEU A 77 1.76 -7.32 -8.86
C LEU A 77 0.89 -8.30 -8.06
N PHE A 78 -0.43 -8.07 -7.98
CA PHE A 78 -1.34 -9.01 -7.31
C PHE A 78 -1.29 -10.40 -7.95
N ASP A 79 -1.33 -10.47 -9.28
CA ASP A 79 -1.31 -11.73 -10.02
C ASP A 79 0.01 -12.48 -9.76
N VAL A 80 1.15 -11.81 -9.88
CA VAL A 80 2.48 -12.41 -9.64
C VAL A 80 2.65 -12.86 -8.18
N ILE A 81 2.17 -12.07 -7.22
CA ILE A 81 2.24 -12.46 -5.80
C ILE A 81 1.34 -13.66 -5.51
N HIS A 82 0.22 -13.79 -6.21
CA HIS A 82 -0.61 -14.99 -6.12
C HIS A 82 0.10 -16.23 -6.64
N ASP A 83 0.92 -16.10 -7.69
CA ASP A 83 1.73 -17.22 -8.22
C ASP A 83 2.82 -17.65 -7.20
N ILE A 84 3.42 -16.71 -6.48
CA ILE A 84 4.42 -17.02 -5.45
C ILE A 84 3.78 -17.64 -4.19
N PHE A 85 2.62 -17.12 -3.80
CA PHE A 85 1.93 -17.45 -2.55
C PHE A 85 0.48 -17.87 -2.80
N PRO A 86 0.24 -19.04 -3.41
CA PRO A 86 -1.08 -19.41 -3.94
C PRO A 86 -2.18 -19.56 -2.89
N LEU A 87 -1.83 -19.78 -1.62
CA LEU A 87 -2.80 -19.90 -0.53
C LEU A 87 -3.03 -18.59 0.22
N ALA A 88 -2.30 -17.52 -0.14
CA ALA A 88 -2.36 -16.26 0.57
C ALA A 88 -3.62 -15.45 0.21
N LYS A 89 -4.29 -14.93 1.24
CA LYS A 89 -5.28 -13.86 1.07
C LYS A 89 -4.55 -12.52 1.02
N ILE A 90 -4.68 -11.81 -0.09
CA ILE A 90 -4.03 -10.51 -0.28
C ILE A 90 -4.98 -9.41 0.16
N ASN A 91 -4.51 -8.54 1.05
CA ASN A 91 -5.18 -7.31 1.46
C ASN A 91 -4.33 -6.10 1.05
N ASN A 92 -4.96 -5.12 0.44
CA ASN A 92 -4.37 -3.82 0.19
C ASN A 92 -4.92 -2.82 1.22
N ILE A 93 -4.05 -2.11 1.92
CA ILE A 93 -4.44 -1.20 3.00
C ILE A 93 -4.05 0.22 2.62
N TYR A 94 -5.06 1.10 2.58
CA TYR A 94 -4.85 2.53 2.56
C TYR A 94 -4.69 3.02 4.00
N ALA A 95 -3.51 3.51 4.31
CA ALA A 95 -3.14 3.97 5.63
C ALA A 95 -2.17 5.15 5.54
N SER A 96 -2.24 6.05 6.48
CA SER A 96 -1.28 7.13 6.66
C SER A 96 -0.82 7.25 8.12
N THR A 97 0.29 7.93 8.35
CA THR A 97 0.76 8.21 9.71
C THR A 97 -0.25 9.06 10.49
N GLU A 98 -0.96 9.94 9.78
CA GLU A 98 -1.90 10.91 10.31
C GLU A 98 -3.22 10.27 10.75
N ALA A 99 -3.72 9.32 9.96
CA ALA A 99 -5.06 8.75 10.12
C ALA A 99 -5.07 7.25 10.49
N GLY A 100 -3.91 6.61 10.51
CA GLY A 100 -3.83 5.15 10.68
C GLY A 100 -4.39 4.41 9.47
N SER A 101 -4.88 3.20 9.67
CA SER A 101 -5.49 2.38 8.62
C SER A 101 -6.93 2.80 8.40
N LEU A 102 -7.25 3.36 7.23
CA LEU A 102 -8.58 3.86 6.91
C LEU A 102 -9.40 2.85 6.11
N PHE A 103 -8.82 2.27 5.07
CA PHE A 103 -9.53 1.37 4.16
C PHE A 103 -8.73 0.11 3.91
N ALA A 104 -9.44 -0.99 3.66
CA ALA A 104 -8.86 -2.26 3.23
C ALA A 104 -9.61 -2.78 2.00
N ALA A 105 -8.86 -3.29 1.03
CA ALA A 105 -9.39 -3.81 -0.22
C ALA A 105 -8.75 -5.16 -0.57
N LYS A 106 -9.41 -5.92 -1.43
CA LYS A 106 -8.89 -7.16 -2.01
C LYS A 106 -8.20 -6.96 -3.37
N GLY A 107 -8.06 -5.73 -3.81
CA GLY A 107 -7.45 -5.34 -5.08
C GLY A 107 -6.96 -3.90 -4.99
N ASP A 108 -7.01 -3.19 -6.09
CA ASP A 108 -6.56 -1.80 -6.22
C ASP A 108 -7.66 -0.75 -5.96
N CYS A 109 -8.90 -1.18 -5.72
CA CYS A 109 -10.04 -0.31 -5.45
C CYS A 109 -10.42 -0.35 -3.97
N PHE A 110 -10.53 0.82 -3.37
CA PHE A 110 -10.97 1.02 -2.00
C PHE A 110 -12.41 1.50 -1.96
N GLN A 111 -13.10 1.22 -0.86
CA GLN A 111 -14.45 1.72 -0.64
C GLN A 111 -14.52 2.52 0.66
N ILE A 112 -15.10 3.71 0.58
CA ILE A 112 -15.42 4.50 1.77
C ILE A 112 -16.71 3.92 2.37
N PRO A 113 -16.66 3.38 3.61
CA PRO A 113 -17.86 2.86 4.25
C PRO A 113 -18.94 3.94 4.40
N VAL A 114 -20.20 3.56 4.17
CA VAL A 114 -21.34 4.49 4.26
C VAL A 114 -21.40 5.22 5.60
N SER A 115 -21.04 4.52 6.69
CA SER A 115 -21.07 5.04 8.07
C SER A 115 -20.12 6.18 8.35
N ILE A 116 -19.09 6.37 7.51
CA ILE A 116 -18.06 7.42 7.67
C ILE A 116 -17.88 8.26 6.41
N ARG A 117 -18.78 8.14 5.44
CA ARG A 117 -18.67 8.84 4.15
C ARG A 117 -18.69 10.36 4.31
N ASP A 118 -19.42 10.88 5.29
CA ASP A 118 -19.45 12.29 5.66
C ASP A 118 -18.12 12.82 6.23
N LYS A 119 -17.19 11.96 6.52
CA LYS A 119 -15.85 12.31 7.01
C LYS A 119 -14.81 12.45 5.90
N PHE A 120 -15.23 12.28 4.66
CA PHE A 120 -14.35 12.41 3.49
C PHE A 120 -14.94 13.38 2.48
N MET A 121 -14.08 14.15 1.85
CA MET A 121 -14.39 15.06 0.75
C MET A 121 -13.36 14.86 -0.34
N VAL A 122 -13.72 15.11 -1.59
CA VAL A 122 -12.78 15.10 -2.71
C VAL A 122 -12.86 16.45 -3.40
N VAL A 123 -11.74 17.13 -3.46
CA VAL A 123 -11.59 18.44 -4.11
C VAL A 123 -10.41 18.39 -5.05
N ASP A 124 -10.61 18.68 -6.33
CA ASP A 124 -9.58 18.61 -7.38
C ASP A 124 -8.85 17.24 -7.40
N ASP A 125 -9.63 16.17 -7.33
CA ASP A 125 -9.17 14.77 -7.20
C ASP A 125 -8.45 14.45 -5.88
N GLU A 126 -8.19 15.40 -4.99
CA GLU A 126 -7.54 15.17 -3.71
C GLU A 126 -8.53 14.66 -2.66
N LEU A 127 -8.18 13.58 -1.97
CA LEU A 127 -8.94 13.07 -0.84
C LEU A 127 -8.66 13.90 0.42
N LEU A 128 -9.69 14.54 0.95
CA LEU A 128 -9.65 15.27 2.21
C LEU A 128 -10.25 14.43 3.32
N ILE A 129 -9.63 14.48 4.50
CA ILE A 129 -9.99 13.64 5.65
C ILE A 129 -10.43 14.54 6.80
N HIS A 130 -11.63 14.30 7.33
CA HIS A 130 -12.16 15.06 8.46
C HIS A 130 -11.30 14.84 9.72
N ARG A 131 -11.06 15.91 10.47
CA ARG A 131 -10.20 15.91 11.68
C ARG A 131 -10.55 14.85 12.73
N SER A 132 -11.79 14.41 12.78
CA SER A 132 -12.22 13.37 13.73
C SER A 132 -11.62 11.98 13.48
N LEU A 133 -11.07 11.74 12.30
CA LEU A 133 -10.40 10.49 11.92
C LEU A 133 -8.87 10.56 12.07
N LEU A 134 -8.33 11.71 12.42
CA LEU A 134 -6.90 11.93 12.52
C LEU A 134 -6.39 11.77 13.95
N GLY A 135 -5.12 11.42 14.08
CA GLY A 135 -4.37 11.55 15.32
C GLY A 135 -4.23 13.01 15.74
N ARG A 136 -3.59 13.25 16.87
CA ARG A 136 -3.30 14.61 17.35
C ARG A 136 -1.88 15.01 16.95
N SER A 137 -1.75 16.13 16.26
CA SER A 137 -0.46 16.75 15.94
C SER A 137 -0.64 18.26 15.76
N GLU A 138 0.34 19.03 16.22
CA GLU A 138 0.39 20.47 16.00
C GLU A 138 0.82 20.83 14.57
N SER A 139 1.38 19.87 13.82
CA SER A 139 1.85 20.06 12.45
C SER A 139 0.75 19.94 11.40
N PHE A 140 -0.47 19.54 11.75
CA PHE A 140 -1.55 19.39 10.80
C PHE A 140 -2.12 20.74 10.38
N SER A 141 -2.18 20.97 9.06
CA SER A 141 -2.87 22.11 8.46
C SER A 141 -4.26 21.68 8.01
N PHE A 142 -5.28 22.44 8.41
CA PHE A 142 -6.67 22.17 8.08
C PHE A 142 -7.24 23.30 7.23
N ASP A 143 -8.09 22.93 6.27
CA ASP A 143 -9.05 23.82 5.64
C ASP A 143 -10.44 23.52 6.25
N GLY A 144 -10.92 24.43 7.11
CA GLY A 144 -12.08 24.17 7.95
C GLY A 144 -11.85 22.98 8.87
N ASP A 145 -12.66 21.93 8.70
CA ASP A 145 -12.56 20.69 9.49
C ASP A 145 -11.84 19.55 8.73
N TYR A 146 -11.29 19.84 7.55
CA TYR A 146 -10.69 18.83 6.70
C TYR A 146 -9.18 19.02 6.54
N TYR A 147 -8.48 17.90 6.57
CA TYR A 147 -7.04 17.78 6.34
C TYR A 147 -6.76 17.40 4.88
N HIS A 148 -5.83 18.08 4.26
CA HIS A 148 -5.35 17.76 2.94
C HIS A 148 -4.38 16.57 2.99
N SER A 149 -4.83 15.41 2.53
CA SER A 149 -4.00 14.20 2.55
C SER A 149 -2.86 14.23 1.52
N ASN A 150 -2.96 15.08 0.50
CA ASN A 150 -2.16 15.10 -0.70
C ASN A 150 -2.30 13.83 -1.57
N ASP A 151 -3.20 12.95 -1.27
CA ASP A 151 -3.47 11.74 -2.03
C ASP A 151 -4.53 12.02 -3.10
N LEU A 152 -4.16 11.85 -4.36
CA LEU A 152 -5.06 11.98 -5.50
C LEU A 152 -5.73 10.65 -5.77
N ILE A 153 -7.04 10.70 -5.97
CA ILE A 153 -7.87 9.53 -6.22
C ILE A 153 -8.60 9.65 -7.56
N GLU A 154 -9.07 8.52 -8.04
CA GLU A 154 -9.97 8.40 -9.17
C GLU A 154 -11.22 7.65 -8.73
N TRP A 155 -12.40 8.22 -8.94
CA TRP A 155 -13.64 7.53 -8.67
C TRP A 155 -13.86 6.40 -9.67
N VAL A 156 -14.07 5.19 -9.16
CA VAL A 156 -14.55 4.06 -9.93
C VAL A 156 -16.08 4.04 -9.91
N ASP A 157 -16.65 4.27 -8.72
CA ASP A 157 -18.07 4.47 -8.51
C ASP A 157 -18.28 5.46 -7.36
N GLN A 158 -18.60 6.70 -7.69
CA GLN A 158 -18.78 7.75 -6.70
C GLN A 158 -20.02 7.53 -5.82
N GLN A 159 -21.08 6.92 -6.35
CA GLN A 159 -22.32 6.68 -5.60
C GLN A 159 -22.07 5.62 -4.52
N GLU A 160 -21.34 4.57 -4.86
CA GLU A 160 -20.94 3.52 -3.93
C GLU A 160 -19.71 3.91 -3.07
N GLY A 161 -19.07 5.03 -3.38
CA GLY A 161 -17.86 5.51 -2.69
C GLY A 161 -16.63 4.66 -3.00
N ILE A 162 -16.59 4.08 -4.22
CA ILE A 162 -15.48 3.23 -4.66
C ILE A 162 -14.49 4.08 -5.45
N PHE A 163 -13.23 4.04 -5.03
CA PHE A 163 -12.16 4.81 -5.65
C PHE A 163 -10.88 3.99 -5.81
N ARG A 164 -10.00 4.50 -6.64
CA ARG A 164 -8.62 4.02 -6.80
C ARG A 164 -7.64 5.12 -6.44
N PHE A 165 -6.56 4.76 -5.74
CA PHE A 165 -5.46 5.69 -5.51
C PHE A 165 -4.72 5.95 -6.83
N LYS A 166 -4.48 7.21 -7.14
CA LYS A 166 -3.84 7.67 -8.38
C LYS A 166 -2.36 7.98 -8.16
N SER A 167 -2.08 8.94 -7.31
CA SER A 167 -0.72 9.40 -6.96
C SER A 167 -0.75 10.31 -5.74
N ARG A 168 0.40 10.77 -5.29
CA ARG A 168 0.50 11.91 -4.38
C ARG A 168 0.68 13.21 -5.13
N LYS A 169 0.03 14.26 -4.67
CA LYS A 169 0.07 15.60 -5.28
C LYS A 169 1.48 16.17 -5.31
N ASN A 170 2.27 15.91 -4.28
CA ASN A 170 3.65 16.36 -4.14
C ASN A 170 4.68 15.49 -4.90
N GLU A 171 4.28 14.33 -5.42
CA GLU A 171 5.11 13.46 -6.25
C GLU A 171 5.02 13.80 -7.74
N LEU A 172 4.07 14.67 -8.14
CA LEU A 172 3.94 15.08 -9.53
C LEU A 172 5.15 15.96 -9.95
N ILE A 173 5.83 15.54 -11.01
CA ILE A 173 6.97 16.26 -11.58
C ILE A 173 6.47 17.28 -12.60
N ASN A 174 6.99 18.51 -12.55
CA ASN A 174 6.69 19.51 -13.56
C ASN A 174 7.74 19.45 -14.68
N VAL A 175 7.32 19.01 -15.86
CA VAL A 175 8.18 18.92 -17.05
C VAL A 175 7.64 19.86 -18.12
N GLY A 176 8.30 20.99 -18.31
CA GLY A 176 7.91 21.96 -19.35
C GLY A 176 6.50 22.52 -19.19
N GLY A 177 5.99 22.64 -17.96
CA GLY A 177 4.62 23.09 -17.66
C GLY A 177 3.58 21.96 -17.55
N TYR A 178 3.94 20.74 -17.89
CA TYR A 178 3.09 19.55 -17.71
C TYR A 178 3.39 18.86 -16.39
N LYS A 179 2.32 18.49 -15.66
CA LYS A 179 2.44 17.64 -14.46
C LYS A 179 2.51 16.19 -14.91
N VAL A 180 3.65 15.57 -14.68
CA VAL A 180 3.90 14.15 -14.99
C VAL A 180 3.84 13.35 -13.71
N ASN A 181 3.06 12.28 -13.72
CA ASN A 181 3.00 11.31 -12.63
C ASN A 181 4.10 10.25 -12.85
N PRO A 182 5.14 10.16 -12.01
CA PRO A 182 6.18 9.14 -12.15
C PRO A 182 5.63 7.73 -12.20
N GLY A 183 4.62 7.41 -11.39
CA GLY A 183 4.02 6.09 -11.36
C GLY A 183 3.34 5.69 -12.68
N GLU A 184 2.82 6.64 -13.47
CA GLU A 184 2.29 6.34 -14.80
C GLU A 184 3.43 6.04 -15.79
N VAL A 185 4.55 6.74 -15.67
CA VAL A 185 5.76 6.49 -16.46
C VAL A 185 6.32 5.09 -16.12
N GLU A 186 6.41 4.76 -14.85
CA GLU A 186 6.86 3.43 -14.38
C GLU A 186 5.99 2.30 -14.94
N VAL A 187 4.67 2.45 -14.96
CA VAL A 187 3.75 1.46 -15.54
C VAL A 187 4.07 1.21 -17.00
N VAL A 188 4.30 2.26 -17.79
CA VAL A 188 4.64 2.15 -19.21
C VAL A 188 6.00 1.48 -19.41
N ILE A 189 7.00 1.88 -18.63
CA ILE A 189 8.36 1.31 -18.72
C ILE A 189 8.35 -0.16 -18.30
N ASN A 190 7.66 -0.49 -17.21
CA ASN A 190 7.58 -1.88 -16.69
C ASN A 190 6.79 -2.82 -17.61
N ALA A 191 5.99 -2.29 -18.56
CA ALA A 191 5.32 -3.09 -19.59
C ALA A 191 6.24 -3.47 -20.77
N ILE A 192 7.46 -2.95 -20.83
CA ILE A 192 8.42 -3.26 -21.90
C ILE A 192 9.12 -4.57 -21.60
N ASP A 193 9.10 -5.50 -22.58
CA ASP A 193 9.79 -6.78 -22.46
C ASP A 193 11.28 -6.60 -22.14
N GLY A 194 11.75 -7.33 -21.13
CA GLY A 194 13.14 -7.26 -20.65
C GLY A 194 13.40 -6.24 -19.55
N ILE A 195 12.46 -5.35 -19.24
CA ILE A 195 12.52 -4.48 -18.07
C ILE A 195 11.86 -5.19 -16.90
N ARG A 196 12.61 -5.38 -15.82
CA ARG A 196 12.09 -6.02 -14.61
C ARG A 196 11.41 -5.03 -13.67
N GLN A 197 11.94 -3.83 -13.59
CA GLN A 197 11.45 -2.75 -12.73
C GLN A 197 12.08 -1.41 -13.14
N SER A 198 11.28 -0.35 -13.10
CA SER A 198 11.70 1.05 -13.04
C SER A 198 11.30 1.65 -11.69
N LEU A 199 12.07 2.61 -11.23
CA LEU A 199 11.83 3.41 -10.01
C LEU A 199 12.05 4.87 -10.32
#